data_763f643b0c1991f4035a94dad078c786
#
_entry.id   763f643b0c1991f4035a94dad078c786
#
_cell.length_a   1.000
_cell.length_b   1.000
_cell.length_c   1.000
_cell.angle_alpha   90.00
_cell.angle_beta   90.00
_cell.angle_gamma   90.00
#
_symmetry.space_group_name_H-M   'P 1'
#
loop_
_entity.id
_entity.type
_entity.pdbx_description
1 polymer ?
#
loop_
_entity_poly.entity_id
_entity_poly.type
_entity_poly.pdbx_seq_one_letter_code
_entity_poly.pdbx_strand_id
1 'polypeptide(L)'
;MRHLSPLIAALALAALPVSALAQSAATPEQMQATRAVSGELLKTLSGKLKASMQENGPAGSITVCKSIAPEIALGLADKTGWKITRVGTRVRNVDMGTPNVWQHKALGHLNADLKSGAKPETLEWSEVVTENRKPTLHYAKAIVLQTQCLACHGTSEQLAPGVADKLKIDYPHDQATGYTPGQLRGAVVISRPL
;
A
#
# COMPACT_ATOMS: atom_id res chain seq x y z
N MET A 1 68.93 -49.57 -15.57
CA MET A 1 67.55 -49.38 -16.07
C MET A 1 66.91 -48.43 -15.13
N ARG A 2 66.67 -47.21 -15.60
CA ARG A 2 66.11 -46.11 -14.77
C ARG A 2 64.61 -45.99 -15.10
N HIS A 3 63.74 -46.25 -14.13
CA HIS A 3 62.27 -46.06 -14.24
C HIS A 3 61.93 -44.60 -14.03
N LEU A 4 61.46 -43.93 -15.05
CA LEU A 4 60.83 -42.61 -14.96
C LEU A 4 59.30 -42.79 -14.66
N SER A 5 58.89 -42.32 -13.52
CA SER A 5 57.45 -42.22 -13.19
C SER A 5 56.90 -40.88 -13.68
N PRO A 6 55.74 -40.82 -14.34
CA PRO A 6 55.10 -39.52 -14.69
C PRO A 6 54.30 -38.98 -13.52
N LEU A 7 54.62 -37.74 -13.14
CA LEU A 7 53.78 -36.92 -12.23
C LEU A 7 52.56 -36.44 -12.98
N ILE A 8 51.38 -36.93 -12.57
CA ILE A 8 50.08 -36.40 -13.02
C ILE A 8 49.74 -35.22 -12.12
N ALA A 9 49.82 -34.00 -12.65
CA ALA A 9 49.36 -32.80 -11.98
C ALA A 9 47.82 -32.69 -12.12
N ALA A 10 47.10 -32.92 -11.03
CA ALA A 10 45.65 -32.70 -10.97
C ALA A 10 45.37 -31.20 -10.82
N LEU A 11 44.80 -30.58 -11.87
CA LEU A 11 44.28 -29.21 -11.84
C LEU A 11 42.94 -29.20 -11.09
N ALA A 12 42.94 -28.76 -9.84
CA ALA A 12 41.70 -28.51 -9.09
C ALA A 12 41.09 -27.21 -9.56
N LEU A 13 39.95 -27.28 -10.32
CA LEU A 13 39.13 -26.13 -10.64
C LEU A 13 38.38 -25.69 -9.36
N ALA A 14 38.85 -24.63 -8.74
CA ALA A 14 38.11 -23.97 -7.64
C ALA A 14 36.89 -23.24 -8.20
N ALA A 15 35.68 -23.80 -8.02
CA ALA A 15 34.45 -23.13 -8.28
C ALA A 15 34.25 -22.02 -7.24
N LEU A 16 34.39 -20.76 -7.65
CA LEU A 16 34.08 -19.61 -6.81
C LEU A 16 32.57 -19.55 -6.60
N PRO A 17 32.06 -19.39 -5.36
CA PRO A 17 30.66 -19.20 -5.14
C PRO A 17 30.25 -17.84 -5.72
N VAL A 18 29.31 -17.83 -6.67
CA VAL A 18 28.64 -16.61 -7.13
C VAL A 18 27.78 -16.16 -5.97
N SER A 19 28.26 -15.21 -5.18
CA SER A 19 27.45 -14.53 -4.17
C SER A 19 26.36 -13.75 -4.92
N ALA A 20 25.12 -14.26 -4.90
CA ALA A 20 23.96 -13.50 -5.32
C ALA A 20 23.88 -12.25 -4.43
N LEU A 21 24.27 -11.09 -4.97
CA LEU A 21 24.08 -9.81 -4.30
C LEU A 21 22.58 -9.64 -4.07
N ALA A 22 22.16 -9.65 -2.83
CA ALA A 22 20.77 -9.36 -2.46
C ALA A 22 20.41 -7.97 -3.03
N GLN A 23 19.32 -7.89 -3.80
CA GLN A 23 18.87 -6.63 -4.38
C GLN A 23 18.50 -5.67 -3.24
N SER A 24 19.30 -4.63 -3.06
CA SER A 24 19.12 -3.64 -1.98
C SER A 24 18.12 -2.53 -2.31
N ALA A 25 17.74 -2.40 -3.58
CA ALA A 25 16.79 -1.41 -4.06
C ALA A 25 15.96 -1.96 -5.22
N ALA A 26 14.74 -1.49 -5.37
CA ALA A 26 13.91 -1.80 -6.54
C ALA A 26 14.42 -1.03 -7.77
N THR A 27 14.33 -1.63 -8.96
CA THR A 27 14.69 -0.95 -10.20
C THR A 27 13.68 0.15 -10.55
N PRO A 28 14.04 1.12 -11.42
CA PRO A 28 13.10 2.13 -11.90
C PRO A 28 11.83 1.53 -12.52
N GLU A 29 11.97 0.45 -13.30
CA GLU A 29 10.85 -0.25 -13.95
C GLU A 29 9.94 -0.93 -12.90
N GLN A 30 10.53 -1.54 -11.89
CA GLN A 30 9.79 -2.14 -10.78
C GLN A 30 9.01 -1.08 -10.00
N MET A 31 9.62 0.06 -9.72
CA MET A 31 8.95 1.20 -9.07
C MET A 31 7.84 1.77 -9.93
N GLN A 32 8.07 1.96 -11.23
CA GLN A 32 7.06 2.46 -12.17
C GLN A 32 5.84 1.52 -12.22
N ALA A 33 6.05 0.22 -12.35
CA ALA A 33 4.97 -0.76 -12.35
C ALA A 33 4.18 -0.74 -11.03
N THR A 34 4.87 -0.59 -9.89
CA THR A 34 4.23 -0.52 -8.57
C THR A 34 3.40 0.75 -8.41
N ARG A 35 3.91 1.90 -8.87
CA ARG A 35 3.15 3.17 -8.92
C ARG A 35 1.92 3.06 -9.81
N ALA A 36 2.04 2.39 -10.97
CA ALA A 36 0.93 2.21 -11.89
C ALA A 36 -0.23 1.42 -11.24
N VAL A 37 0.06 0.32 -10.55
CA VAL A 37 -0.95 -0.49 -9.84
C VAL A 37 -1.60 0.29 -8.70
N SER A 38 -0.81 1.03 -7.92
CA SER A 38 -1.34 1.90 -6.86
C SER A 38 -2.25 3.00 -7.41
N GLY A 39 -1.85 3.61 -8.54
CA GLY A 39 -2.64 4.62 -9.26
C GLY A 39 -3.94 4.05 -9.85
N GLU A 40 -3.90 2.83 -10.42
CA GLU A 40 -5.07 2.13 -10.93
C GLU A 40 -6.10 1.87 -9.82
N LEU A 41 -5.65 1.41 -8.65
CA LEU A 41 -6.53 1.23 -7.48
C LEU A 41 -7.20 2.55 -7.08
N LEU A 42 -6.42 3.61 -6.88
CA LEU A 42 -6.94 4.90 -6.44
C LEU A 42 -7.91 5.51 -7.46
N LYS A 43 -7.57 5.45 -8.76
CA LYS A 43 -8.41 5.96 -9.85
C LYS A 43 -9.74 5.19 -9.93
N THR A 44 -9.69 3.87 -9.91
CA THR A 44 -10.88 3.01 -10.00
C THR A 44 -11.79 3.22 -8.79
N LEU A 45 -11.23 3.21 -7.59
CA LEU A 45 -11.99 3.41 -6.37
C LEU A 45 -12.63 4.80 -6.30
N SER A 46 -11.88 5.86 -6.62
CA SER A 46 -12.41 7.22 -6.62
C SER A 46 -13.52 7.42 -7.66
N GLY A 47 -13.40 6.79 -8.83
CA GLY A 47 -14.43 6.79 -9.85
C GLY A 47 -15.72 6.11 -9.38
N LYS A 48 -15.61 4.91 -8.78
CA LYS A 48 -16.75 4.18 -8.22
C LYS A 48 -17.41 4.94 -7.06
N LEU A 49 -16.60 5.54 -6.19
CA LEU A 49 -17.11 6.36 -5.09
C LEU A 49 -17.86 7.59 -5.60
N LYS A 50 -17.28 8.31 -6.58
CA LYS A 50 -17.91 9.50 -7.17
C LYS A 50 -19.25 9.15 -7.82
N ALA A 51 -19.33 8.07 -8.60
CA ALA A 51 -20.58 7.62 -9.21
C ALA A 51 -21.62 7.29 -8.15
N SER A 52 -21.26 6.51 -7.12
CA SER A 52 -22.16 6.15 -6.04
C SER A 52 -22.65 7.38 -5.26
N MET A 53 -21.78 8.36 -5.02
CA MET A 53 -22.18 9.59 -4.33
C MET A 53 -23.20 10.41 -5.12
N GLN A 54 -23.16 10.37 -6.45
CA GLN A 54 -24.14 11.02 -7.32
C GLN A 54 -25.49 10.28 -7.31
N GLU A 55 -25.47 8.96 -7.28
CA GLU A 55 -26.68 8.12 -7.35
C GLU A 55 -27.34 7.91 -5.98
N ASN A 56 -26.55 7.64 -4.95
CA ASN A 56 -27.02 7.13 -3.65
C ASN A 56 -26.72 8.08 -2.48
N GLY A 57 -26.09 9.22 -2.77
CA GLY A 57 -25.62 10.15 -1.74
C GLY A 57 -24.48 9.60 -0.88
N PRO A 58 -23.97 10.40 0.07
CA PRO A 58 -22.81 10.00 0.91
C PRO A 58 -23.09 8.76 1.78
N ALA A 59 -24.26 8.67 2.41
CA ALA A 59 -24.61 7.53 3.27
C ALA A 59 -24.68 6.21 2.48
N GLY A 60 -25.35 6.21 1.31
CA GLY A 60 -25.41 5.04 0.43
C GLY A 60 -24.05 4.60 -0.11
N SER A 61 -23.13 5.56 -0.26
CA SER A 61 -21.78 5.30 -0.78
C SER A 61 -20.85 4.61 0.20
N ILE A 62 -21.21 4.45 1.46
CA ILE A 62 -20.42 3.68 2.45
C ILE A 62 -20.25 2.23 1.99
N THR A 63 -21.22 1.67 1.28
CA THR A 63 -21.14 0.34 0.66
C THR A 63 -19.94 0.20 -0.30
N VAL A 64 -19.58 1.27 -1.04
CA VAL A 64 -18.38 1.26 -1.90
C VAL A 64 -17.12 1.01 -1.08
N CYS A 65 -17.01 1.62 0.08
CA CYS A 65 -15.86 1.42 0.97
C CYS A 65 -15.85 0.02 1.58
N LYS A 66 -17.03 -0.56 1.87
CA LYS A 66 -17.19 -1.86 2.53
C LYS A 66 -16.94 -3.03 1.60
N SER A 67 -17.49 -3.00 0.39
CA SER A 67 -17.51 -4.14 -0.54
C SER A 67 -16.63 -3.91 -1.77
N ILE A 68 -16.85 -2.81 -2.50
CA ILE A 68 -16.19 -2.58 -3.80
C ILE A 68 -14.69 -2.31 -3.64
N ALA A 69 -14.28 -1.60 -2.61
CA ALA A 69 -12.87 -1.28 -2.42
C ALA A 69 -11.98 -2.51 -2.13
N PRO A 70 -12.40 -3.50 -1.33
CA PRO A 70 -11.70 -4.78 -1.23
C PRO A 70 -11.67 -5.56 -2.54
N GLU A 71 -12.77 -5.61 -3.29
CA GLU A 71 -12.84 -6.31 -4.58
C GLU A 71 -11.85 -5.74 -5.60
N ILE A 72 -11.72 -4.42 -5.69
CA ILE A 72 -10.73 -3.78 -6.57
C ILE A 72 -9.30 -4.19 -6.17
N ALA A 73 -9.00 -4.17 -4.86
CA ALA A 73 -7.67 -4.55 -4.37
C ALA A 73 -7.37 -6.03 -4.64
N LEU A 74 -8.34 -6.92 -4.42
CA LEU A 74 -8.21 -8.35 -4.72
C LEU A 74 -8.02 -8.61 -6.21
N GLY A 75 -8.81 -8.00 -7.08
CA GLY A 75 -8.66 -8.16 -8.53
C GLY A 75 -7.30 -7.70 -9.05
N LEU A 76 -6.72 -6.63 -8.48
CA LEU A 76 -5.36 -6.20 -8.79
C LEU A 76 -4.31 -7.15 -8.20
N ALA A 77 -4.55 -7.72 -7.02
CA ALA A 77 -3.68 -8.72 -6.40
C ALA A 77 -3.63 -10.00 -7.25
N ASP A 78 -4.76 -10.50 -7.71
CA ASP A 78 -4.86 -11.67 -8.59
C ASP A 78 -4.14 -11.45 -9.92
N LYS A 79 -4.32 -10.26 -10.51
CA LYS A 79 -3.68 -9.89 -11.79
C LYS A 79 -2.16 -9.79 -11.69
N THR A 80 -1.63 -9.34 -10.54
CA THR A 80 -0.20 -9.04 -10.37
C THR A 80 0.57 -10.10 -9.59
N GLY A 81 -0.11 -10.91 -8.79
CA GLY A 81 0.50 -11.78 -7.80
C GLY A 81 1.06 -11.02 -6.59
N TRP A 82 0.70 -9.74 -6.40
CA TRP A 82 1.18 -8.90 -5.31
C TRP A 82 0.16 -8.77 -4.20
N LYS A 83 0.63 -8.51 -2.97
CA LYS A 83 -0.27 -8.18 -1.88
C LYS A 83 -0.59 -6.68 -1.93
N ILE A 84 -1.88 -6.36 -2.04
CA ILE A 84 -2.37 -4.98 -2.16
C ILE A 84 -3.39 -4.73 -1.05
N THR A 85 -3.14 -3.72 -0.22
CA THR A 85 -4.00 -3.36 0.91
C THR A 85 -4.16 -1.85 1.02
N ARG A 86 -5.10 -1.42 1.86
CA ARG A 86 -5.23 -0.02 2.27
C ARG A 86 -5.27 0.03 3.79
N VAL A 87 -4.46 0.90 4.37
CA VAL A 87 -4.38 1.08 5.82
C VAL A 87 -4.69 2.52 6.20
N GLY A 88 -5.21 2.72 7.40
CA GLY A 88 -5.60 4.03 7.90
C GLY A 88 -4.75 4.54 9.05
N THR A 89 -4.58 5.86 9.15
CA THR A 89 -4.04 6.50 10.36
C THR A 89 -5.05 6.45 11.51
N ARG A 90 -6.34 6.52 11.20
CA ARG A 90 -7.47 6.13 12.05
C ARG A 90 -8.25 5.07 11.28
N VAL A 91 -8.53 3.96 11.94
CA VAL A 91 -9.06 2.76 11.27
C VAL A 91 -10.59 2.82 11.19
N ARG A 92 -11.16 2.59 10.00
CA ARG A 92 -12.61 2.41 9.79
C ARG A 92 -12.97 0.93 9.81
N ASN A 93 -12.32 0.14 8.97
CA ASN A 93 -12.48 -1.31 8.94
C ASN A 93 -11.31 -1.94 9.70
N VAL A 94 -11.57 -2.49 10.88
CA VAL A 94 -10.55 -3.04 11.77
C VAL A 94 -9.83 -4.23 11.13
N ASP A 95 -10.58 -5.10 10.46
CA ASP A 95 -10.03 -6.34 9.87
C ASP A 95 -9.09 -6.09 8.70
N MET A 96 -9.36 -5.04 7.91
CA MET A 96 -8.67 -4.78 6.65
C MET A 96 -7.79 -3.52 6.67
N GLY A 97 -8.04 -2.61 7.59
CA GLY A 97 -7.42 -1.27 7.60
C GLY A 97 -6.42 -1.05 8.72
N THR A 98 -6.25 -2.03 9.63
CA THR A 98 -5.29 -1.93 10.73
C THR A 98 -3.86 -2.14 10.21
N PRO A 99 -2.97 -1.15 10.40
CA PRO A 99 -1.60 -1.25 9.91
C PRO A 99 -0.77 -2.22 10.75
N ASN A 100 0.09 -3.01 10.11
CA ASN A 100 1.15 -3.77 10.77
C ASN A 100 2.35 -2.86 11.10
N VAL A 101 3.42 -3.41 11.69
CA VAL A 101 4.61 -2.66 12.14
C VAL A 101 5.24 -1.86 10.99
N TRP A 102 5.46 -2.48 9.83
CA TRP A 102 6.03 -1.80 8.67
C TRP A 102 5.11 -0.68 8.15
N GLN A 103 3.81 -0.97 8.08
CA GLN A 103 2.81 -0.01 7.62
C GLN A 103 2.66 1.19 8.56
N HIS A 104 2.80 0.99 9.88
CA HIS A 104 2.89 2.09 10.84
C HIS A 104 4.11 2.97 10.59
N LYS A 105 5.29 2.36 10.35
CA LYS A 105 6.50 3.08 9.97
C LYS A 105 6.28 3.90 8.69
N ALA A 106 5.70 3.28 7.65
CA ALA A 106 5.38 3.96 6.40
C ALA A 106 4.44 5.16 6.60
N LEU A 107 3.35 4.99 7.35
CA LEU A 107 2.43 6.09 7.68
C LEU A 107 3.12 7.21 8.45
N GLY A 108 4.07 6.87 9.33
CA GLY A 108 4.90 7.84 10.05
C GLY A 108 5.74 8.71 9.10
N HIS A 109 6.45 8.09 8.15
CA HIS A 109 7.24 8.79 7.12
C HIS A 109 6.34 9.68 6.26
N LEU A 110 5.26 9.13 5.70
CA LEU A 110 4.32 9.90 4.87
C LEU A 110 3.74 11.11 5.62
N ASN A 111 3.42 10.96 6.92
CA ASN A 111 2.88 12.06 7.71
C ASN A 111 3.94 13.13 8.03
N ALA A 112 5.20 12.74 8.26
CA ALA A 112 6.31 13.66 8.47
C ALA A 112 6.59 14.49 7.21
N ASP A 113 6.68 13.82 6.06
CA ASP A 113 6.94 14.46 4.77
C ASP A 113 5.79 15.41 4.38
N LEU A 114 4.54 14.99 4.61
CA LEU A 114 3.36 15.84 4.37
C LEU A 114 3.40 17.12 5.23
N LYS A 115 3.75 16.98 6.52
CA LYS A 115 3.92 18.13 7.42
C LYS A 115 5.08 19.04 7.02
N SER A 116 6.10 18.49 6.36
CA SER A 116 7.24 19.24 5.80
C SER A 116 6.94 19.89 4.45
N GLY A 117 5.70 19.79 3.94
CA GLY A 117 5.25 20.44 2.71
C GLY A 117 5.37 19.59 1.44
N ALA A 118 5.58 18.27 1.57
CA ALA A 118 5.56 17.38 0.41
C ALA A 118 4.18 17.41 -0.27
N LYS A 119 4.19 17.40 -1.61
CA LYS A 119 2.96 17.42 -2.40
C LYS A 119 2.22 16.07 -2.30
N PRO A 120 0.91 16.07 -1.99
CA PRO A 120 0.12 14.83 -1.85
C PRO A 120 0.20 13.90 -3.07
N GLU A 121 0.27 14.48 -4.28
CA GLU A 121 0.26 13.73 -5.53
C GLU A 121 1.52 12.85 -5.70
N THR A 122 2.65 13.29 -5.16
CA THR A 122 3.94 12.60 -5.26
C THR A 122 4.32 11.87 -3.97
N LEU A 123 3.51 12.01 -2.90
CA LEU A 123 3.85 11.50 -1.58
C LEU A 123 3.76 9.98 -1.53
N GLU A 124 4.92 9.34 -1.44
CA GLU A 124 5.08 7.90 -1.37
C GLU A 124 6.31 7.53 -0.55
N TRP A 125 6.34 6.32 -0.02
CA TRP A 125 7.50 5.77 0.68
C TRP A 125 7.69 4.29 0.32
N SER A 126 8.93 3.84 0.22
CA SER A 126 9.23 2.45 -0.11
C SER A 126 10.52 1.96 0.53
N GLU A 127 10.58 0.66 0.74
CA GLU A 127 11.73 -0.05 1.30
C GLU A 127 11.79 -1.46 0.71
N VAL A 128 12.98 -1.96 0.41
CA VAL A 128 13.17 -3.36 0.10
C VAL A 128 13.53 -4.09 1.39
N VAL A 129 12.73 -5.07 1.74
CA VAL A 129 12.92 -5.93 2.91
C VAL A 129 13.14 -7.38 2.49
N THR A 130 13.69 -8.21 3.36
CA THR A 130 13.79 -9.65 3.11
C THR A 130 12.61 -10.35 3.78
N GLU A 131 11.70 -10.92 2.98
CA GLU A 131 10.60 -11.75 3.44
C GLU A 131 10.76 -13.17 2.88
N ASN A 132 10.70 -14.19 3.75
CA ASN A 132 10.87 -15.60 3.35
C ASN A 132 12.15 -15.84 2.51
N ARG A 133 13.24 -15.18 2.87
CA ARG A 133 14.54 -15.22 2.17
C ARG A 133 14.54 -14.67 0.74
N LYS A 134 13.53 -13.87 0.38
CA LYS A 134 13.42 -13.21 -0.92
C LYS A 134 13.33 -11.69 -0.72
N PRO A 135 13.98 -10.89 -1.58
CA PRO A 135 13.82 -9.45 -1.55
C PRO A 135 12.38 -9.12 -1.96
N THR A 136 11.73 -8.27 -1.17
CA THR A 136 10.35 -7.82 -1.36
C THR A 136 10.30 -6.30 -1.26
N LEU A 137 9.79 -5.66 -2.30
CA LEU A 137 9.51 -4.23 -2.27
C LEU A 137 8.21 -4.00 -1.49
N HIS A 138 8.32 -3.27 -0.40
CA HIS A 138 7.19 -2.66 0.29
C HIS A 138 7.06 -1.21 -0.18
N TYR A 139 5.87 -0.85 -0.61
CA TYR A 139 5.56 0.47 -1.16
C TYR A 139 4.27 1.00 -0.53
N ALA A 140 4.27 2.27 -0.16
CA ALA A 140 3.12 2.97 0.39
C ALA A 140 2.87 4.28 -0.38
N LYS A 141 1.66 4.44 -0.93
CA LYS A 141 1.18 5.67 -1.57
C LYS A 141 0.21 6.36 -0.65
N ALA A 142 0.49 7.61 -0.31
CA ALA A 142 -0.37 8.40 0.58
C ALA A 142 -1.78 8.61 0.03
N ILE A 143 -2.75 8.59 0.93
CA ILE A 143 -4.13 9.03 0.72
C ILE A 143 -4.33 10.25 1.60
N VAL A 144 -4.38 11.43 0.99
CA VAL A 144 -4.58 12.71 1.68
C VAL A 144 -6.03 13.17 1.49
N LEU A 145 -6.65 13.62 2.58
CA LEU A 145 -8.05 14.06 2.56
C LEU A 145 -8.20 15.41 1.87
N GLN A 146 -9.23 15.48 1.03
CA GLN A 146 -9.69 16.69 0.39
C GLN A 146 -11.02 17.12 1.02
N THR A 147 -11.49 18.34 0.72
CA THR A 147 -12.72 18.89 1.32
C THR A 147 -13.93 17.98 1.14
N GLN A 148 -14.11 17.38 -0.04
CA GLN A 148 -15.23 16.47 -0.30
C GLN A 148 -15.19 15.18 0.53
N CYS A 149 -14.05 14.80 1.07
CA CYS A 149 -13.91 13.60 1.90
C CYS A 149 -14.54 13.79 3.29
N LEU A 150 -14.75 15.03 3.71
CA LEU A 150 -15.29 15.36 5.04
C LEU A 150 -16.76 14.92 5.21
N ALA A 151 -17.50 14.76 4.13
CA ALA A 151 -18.86 14.21 4.17
C ALA A 151 -18.92 12.82 4.87
N CYS A 152 -17.82 12.07 4.90
CA CYS A 152 -17.70 10.76 5.55
C CYS A 152 -16.56 10.66 6.56
N HIS A 153 -15.65 11.63 6.59
CA HIS A 153 -14.44 11.59 7.42
C HIS A 153 -14.24 12.84 8.28
N GLY A 154 -15.10 13.87 8.16
CA GLY A 154 -15.06 15.11 8.94
C GLY A 154 -15.47 14.93 10.39
N THR A 155 -15.63 16.06 11.09
CA THR A 155 -16.23 16.08 12.43
C THR A 155 -17.69 15.66 12.40
N SER A 156 -18.29 15.41 13.55
CA SER A 156 -19.73 15.05 13.66
C SER A 156 -20.64 16.03 12.91
N GLU A 157 -20.32 17.33 12.95
CA GLU A 157 -21.06 18.41 12.32
C GLU A 157 -20.88 18.46 10.79
N GLN A 158 -19.75 17.89 10.30
CA GLN A 158 -19.41 17.88 8.87
C GLN A 158 -19.88 16.63 8.15
N LEU A 159 -20.22 15.58 8.91
CA LEU A 159 -20.75 14.36 8.31
C LEU A 159 -22.07 14.66 7.58
N ALA A 160 -22.21 14.13 6.36
CA ALA A 160 -23.45 14.28 5.63
C ALA A 160 -24.60 13.53 6.32
N PRO A 161 -25.85 13.95 6.10
CA PRO A 161 -27.01 13.29 6.70
C PRO A 161 -27.02 11.77 6.47
N GLY A 162 -27.32 11.00 7.54
CA GLY A 162 -27.38 9.54 7.52
C GLY A 162 -26.03 8.82 7.53
N VAL A 163 -24.91 9.52 7.34
CA VAL A 163 -23.58 8.90 7.34
C VAL A 163 -23.22 8.34 8.72
N ALA A 164 -23.46 9.09 9.79
CA ALA A 164 -23.14 8.65 11.15
C ALA A 164 -23.87 7.34 11.52
N ASP A 165 -25.15 7.24 11.19
CA ASP A 165 -25.96 6.05 11.48
C ASP A 165 -25.50 4.86 10.62
N LYS A 166 -25.24 5.09 9.35
CA LYS A 166 -24.71 4.05 8.45
C LYS A 166 -23.33 3.55 8.89
N LEU A 167 -22.47 4.43 9.38
CA LEU A 167 -21.16 4.05 9.94
C LEU A 167 -21.29 3.20 11.20
N LYS A 168 -22.22 3.53 12.11
CA LYS A 168 -22.47 2.70 13.30
C LYS A 168 -22.89 1.28 12.95
N ILE A 169 -23.68 1.12 11.89
CA ILE A 169 -24.15 -0.20 11.43
C ILE A 169 -23.03 -0.98 10.73
N ASP A 170 -22.34 -0.34 9.78
CA ASP A 170 -21.38 -1.03 8.92
C ASP A 170 -19.98 -1.15 9.52
N TYR A 171 -19.64 -0.24 10.43
CA TYR A 171 -18.32 -0.13 11.07
C TYR A 171 -18.46 0.27 12.55
N PRO A 172 -18.93 -0.62 13.42
CA PRO A 172 -19.22 -0.30 14.83
C PRO A 172 -17.98 0.19 15.62
N HIS A 173 -16.77 -0.06 15.11
CA HIS A 173 -15.51 0.37 15.68
C HIS A 173 -14.80 1.45 14.86
N ASP A 174 -15.56 2.21 14.04
CA ASP A 174 -14.99 3.28 13.19
C ASP A 174 -14.30 4.37 14.03
N GLN A 175 -13.05 4.63 13.71
CA GLN A 175 -12.26 5.74 14.26
C GLN A 175 -11.90 6.78 13.19
N ALA A 176 -12.33 6.60 11.95
CA ALA A 176 -11.89 7.39 10.81
C ALA A 176 -12.76 8.62 10.54
N THR A 177 -13.14 9.32 11.60
CA THR A 177 -13.84 10.62 11.57
C THR A 177 -13.01 11.71 12.26
N GLY A 178 -13.47 12.96 12.23
CA GLY A 178 -12.80 14.10 12.86
C GLY A 178 -11.53 14.55 12.13
N TYR A 179 -11.42 14.30 10.85
CA TYR A 179 -10.32 14.79 10.02
C TYR A 179 -10.60 16.20 9.48
N THR A 180 -9.50 16.86 9.10
CA THR A 180 -9.53 18.11 8.32
C THR A 180 -8.88 17.91 6.95
N PRO A 181 -9.18 18.77 5.95
CA PRO A 181 -8.53 18.70 4.64
C PRO A 181 -7.00 18.79 4.78
N GLY A 182 -6.28 18.08 3.94
CA GLY A 182 -4.82 18.04 3.96
C GLY A 182 -4.22 17.03 4.94
N GLN A 183 -5.00 16.40 5.79
CA GLN A 183 -4.50 15.35 6.68
C GLN A 183 -4.31 14.01 5.95
N LEU A 184 -3.30 13.26 6.38
CA LEU A 184 -3.06 11.89 5.92
C LEU A 184 -4.19 10.98 6.44
N ARG A 185 -5.00 10.43 5.52
CA ARG A 185 -6.05 9.45 5.83
C ARG A 185 -5.47 8.04 6.02
N GLY A 186 -4.40 7.76 5.28
CA GLY A 186 -3.80 6.44 5.23
C GLY A 186 -2.95 6.26 3.98
N ALA A 187 -2.77 5.01 3.58
CA ALA A 187 -2.02 4.67 2.39
C ALA A 187 -2.60 3.45 1.64
N VAL A 188 -2.40 3.41 0.33
CA VAL A 188 -2.35 2.16 -0.43
C VAL A 188 -1.00 1.53 -0.17
N VAL A 189 -0.98 0.27 0.22
CA VAL A 189 0.24 -0.48 0.48
C VAL A 189 0.34 -1.67 -0.46
N ILE A 190 1.49 -1.83 -1.09
CA ILE A 190 1.81 -2.93 -1.99
C ILE A 190 3.05 -3.65 -1.46
N SER A 191 2.97 -4.99 -1.33
CA SER A 191 4.13 -5.85 -1.12
C SER A 191 4.33 -6.68 -2.38
N ARG A 192 5.48 -6.49 -3.03
CA ARG A 192 5.83 -7.09 -4.31
C ARG A 192 7.15 -7.85 -4.17
N PRO A 193 7.20 -9.18 -4.42
CA PRO A 193 8.45 -9.92 -4.57
C PRO A 193 9.28 -9.36 -5.74
N LEU A 194 10.61 -9.27 -5.57
CA LEU A 194 11.55 -8.76 -6.57
C LEU A 194 12.34 -9.88 -7.25
#